data_0a5acf875ce05de24c9d69af7de158df
#
_entry.id   0a5acf875ce05de24c9d69af7de158df
#
_cell.length_a   1.000
_cell.length_b   1.000
_cell.length_c   1.000
_cell.angle_alpha   90.00
_cell.angle_beta   90.00
_cell.angle_gamma   90.00
#
_symmetry.space_group_name_H-M   'P 1'
#
loop_
_entity.id
_entity.type
_entity.pdbx_description
1 polymer ?
#
loop_
_entity_poly.entity_id
_entity_poly.type
_entity_poly.pdbx_seq_one_letter_code
_entity_poly.pdbx_strand_id
1 'polypeptide(L)'
;MNGMEARLRRIIRKETGRSLVVAIDHGMALGPMTGIVDLKTTVTELDATNTIDAWLITKGMYTHAFEPAGKPGIIMRASGAATIAGPDLTHEGITSSVEEALRLGADAVAASAFIGSAFEHQTLVDTAMMATACHQWNVPLLGVMGLGKNNEEKAKDPKFIALGARVGAEHGADIIKTYYTETDFDKVVAGCPVPVMIAGGPKCETDLDTLNMIHGALQNGARGIVMGRNVWQSPHPAALLAAVEALIHRNFNVREAAQLLESRIHG
;
A
#
# COMPACT_ATOMS: atom_id res chain seq x y z
N MET A 1 25.79 4.76 1.14
CA MET A 1 24.39 4.25 1.28
C MET A 1 24.23 3.89 2.74
N ASN A 2 23.27 4.51 3.42
CA ASN A 2 22.91 4.14 4.79
C ASN A 2 21.84 3.00 4.77
N GLY A 3 21.50 2.44 5.95
CA GLY A 3 20.55 1.34 6.04
C GLY A 3 19.15 1.68 5.54
N MET A 4 18.68 2.91 5.76
CA MET A 4 17.40 3.44 5.27
C MET A 4 17.36 3.42 3.74
N GLU A 5 18.36 3.97 3.08
CA GLU A 5 18.44 4.01 1.61
C GLU A 5 18.51 2.59 1.00
N ALA A 6 19.25 1.69 1.64
CA ALA A 6 19.36 0.31 1.17
C ALA A 6 18.02 -0.43 1.22
N ARG A 7 17.20 -0.19 2.28
CA ARG A 7 15.87 -0.78 2.43
C ARG A 7 14.86 -0.16 1.47
N LEU A 8 14.86 1.18 1.32
CA LEU A 8 14.00 1.86 0.36
C LEU A 8 14.20 1.34 -1.07
N ARG A 9 15.44 1.02 -1.47
CA ARG A 9 15.74 0.47 -2.80
C ARG A 9 15.20 -0.95 -3.05
N ARG A 10 14.81 -1.68 -2.01
CA ARG A 10 14.13 -2.97 -2.14
C ARG A 10 12.63 -2.82 -2.34
N ILE A 11 12.07 -1.64 -2.07
CA ILE A 11 10.66 -1.33 -2.18
C ILE A 11 10.40 -0.44 -3.39
N ILE A 12 11.26 0.55 -3.63
CA ILE A 12 11.14 1.53 -4.72
C ILE A 12 12.26 1.27 -5.73
N ARG A 13 11.91 0.96 -6.97
CA ARG A 13 12.92 0.76 -8.03
C ARG A 13 13.69 2.05 -8.29
N LYS A 14 15.01 1.95 -8.26
CA LYS A 14 15.89 3.11 -8.46
C LYS A 14 15.69 3.75 -9.84
N GLU A 15 15.48 2.93 -10.86
CA GLU A 15 15.41 3.32 -12.28
C GLU A 15 14.20 4.21 -12.55
N THR A 16 13.07 3.96 -11.89
CA THR A 16 11.82 4.68 -12.11
C THR A 16 11.43 5.59 -10.95
N GLY A 17 12.00 5.39 -9.76
CA GLY A 17 11.57 6.04 -8.53
C GLY A 17 10.16 5.68 -8.11
N ARG A 18 9.64 4.53 -8.58
CA ARG A 18 8.26 4.07 -8.39
C ARG A 18 8.23 2.68 -7.78
N SER A 19 7.04 2.26 -7.32
CA SER A 19 6.84 0.96 -6.67
C SER A 19 5.48 0.35 -6.97
N LEU A 20 5.46 -0.97 -7.16
CA LEU A 20 4.28 -1.82 -7.22
C LEU A 20 4.23 -2.66 -5.93
N VAL A 21 3.42 -2.23 -4.96
CA VAL A 21 3.23 -2.97 -3.71
C VAL A 21 1.87 -3.66 -3.71
N VAL A 22 1.86 -4.97 -3.46
CA VAL A 22 0.62 -5.73 -3.26
C VAL A 22 0.34 -5.87 -1.76
N ALA A 23 -0.84 -5.42 -1.33
CA ALA A 23 -1.27 -5.44 0.06
C ALA A 23 -2.17 -6.65 0.31
N ILE A 24 -1.78 -7.49 1.27
CA ILE A 24 -2.50 -8.70 1.69
C ILE A 24 -2.77 -8.72 3.20
N ASP A 25 -2.71 -7.55 3.83
CA ASP A 25 -2.95 -7.34 5.26
C ASP A 25 -4.44 -7.21 5.63
N HIS A 26 -5.35 -7.24 4.66
CA HIS A 26 -6.78 -7.00 4.85
C HIS A 26 -7.45 -8.00 5.80
N GLY A 27 -6.98 -9.25 5.83
CA GLY A 27 -7.55 -10.31 6.66
C GLY A 27 -7.50 -10.02 8.16
N MET A 28 -6.59 -9.16 8.62
CA MET A 28 -6.48 -8.78 10.02
C MET A 28 -7.71 -8.04 10.56
N ALA A 29 -8.46 -7.37 9.67
CA ALA A 29 -9.65 -6.60 10.01
C ALA A 29 -10.94 -7.21 9.44
N LEU A 30 -10.86 -7.84 8.26
CA LEU A 30 -12.01 -8.29 7.49
C LEU A 30 -12.19 -9.81 7.50
N GLY A 31 -11.21 -10.56 8.06
CA GLY A 31 -11.21 -12.02 8.03
C GLY A 31 -10.86 -12.60 6.65
N PRO A 32 -11.25 -13.85 6.37
CA PRO A 32 -10.99 -14.48 5.08
C PRO A 32 -11.83 -13.82 3.97
N MET A 33 -11.16 -13.43 2.89
CA MET A 33 -11.79 -12.74 1.75
C MET A 33 -11.48 -13.47 0.45
N THR A 34 -12.40 -13.44 -0.50
CA THR A 34 -12.16 -13.92 -1.88
C THR A 34 -10.85 -13.34 -2.40
N GLY A 35 -10.00 -14.20 -2.95
CA GLY A 35 -8.67 -13.85 -3.45
C GLY A 35 -7.53 -13.96 -2.42
N ILE A 36 -7.83 -14.06 -1.12
CA ILE A 36 -6.83 -14.30 -0.05
C ILE A 36 -7.33 -15.30 1.01
N VAL A 37 -8.33 -16.14 0.68
CA VAL A 37 -8.75 -17.25 1.56
C VAL A 37 -7.61 -18.26 1.69
N ASP A 38 -7.00 -18.65 0.57
CA ASP A 38 -5.75 -19.39 0.51
C ASP A 38 -4.62 -18.42 0.13
N LEU A 39 -4.05 -17.77 1.14
CA LEU A 39 -3.01 -16.78 0.95
C LEU A 39 -1.74 -17.37 0.34
N LYS A 40 -1.39 -18.60 0.70
CA LYS A 40 -0.18 -19.26 0.19
C LYS A 40 -0.25 -19.43 -1.33
N THR A 41 -1.34 -19.97 -1.85
CA THR A 41 -1.56 -20.11 -3.29
C THR A 41 -1.54 -18.75 -3.97
N THR A 42 -2.28 -17.76 -3.44
CA THR A 42 -2.33 -16.41 -4.01
C THR A 42 -0.95 -15.76 -4.08
N VAL A 43 -0.16 -15.84 -3.02
CA VAL A 43 1.20 -15.28 -3.00
C VAL A 43 2.08 -15.96 -4.02
N THR A 44 2.09 -17.30 -4.07
CA THR A 44 2.91 -18.07 -4.99
C THR A 44 2.62 -17.71 -6.45
N GLU A 45 1.33 -17.64 -6.82
CA GLU A 45 0.88 -17.32 -8.19
C GLU A 45 1.25 -15.89 -8.59
N LEU A 46 0.98 -14.92 -7.72
CA LEU A 46 1.21 -13.52 -8.04
C LEU A 46 2.70 -13.17 -8.02
N ASP A 47 3.48 -13.72 -7.09
CA ASP A 47 4.91 -13.47 -7.03
C ASP A 47 5.68 -14.09 -8.20
N ALA A 48 5.19 -15.22 -8.75
CA ALA A 48 5.74 -15.85 -9.95
C ALA A 48 5.69 -14.93 -11.20
N THR A 49 4.89 -13.88 -11.19
CA THR A 49 4.87 -12.87 -12.27
C THR A 49 6.15 -12.03 -12.33
N ASN A 50 6.94 -11.98 -11.26
CA ASN A 50 8.13 -11.15 -11.10
C ASN A 50 7.89 -9.65 -11.35
N THR A 51 6.67 -9.18 -11.09
CA THR A 51 6.27 -7.78 -11.29
C THR A 51 6.23 -6.98 -9.99
N ILE A 52 6.08 -7.67 -8.85
CA ILE A 52 5.86 -7.09 -7.54
C ILE A 52 7.18 -6.60 -6.94
N ASP A 53 7.23 -5.34 -6.54
CA ASP A 53 8.41 -4.77 -5.87
C ASP A 53 8.40 -5.09 -4.37
N ALA A 54 7.22 -5.05 -3.73
CA ALA A 54 7.09 -5.39 -2.32
C ALA A 54 5.69 -5.91 -1.96
N TRP A 55 5.62 -6.65 -0.85
CA TRP A 55 4.38 -7.09 -0.21
C TRP A 55 4.12 -6.32 1.08
N LEU A 56 2.88 -5.85 1.28
CA LEU A 56 2.41 -5.38 2.58
C LEU A 56 1.62 -6.50 3.25
N ILE A 57 2.15 -7.02 4.36
CA ILE A 57 1.65 -8.24 5.01
C ILE A 57 1.71 -8.12 6.53
N THR A 58 0.84 -8.85 7.24
CA THR A 58 0.88 -8.99 8.70
C THR A 58 1.88 -10.07 9.13
N LYS A 59 2.45 -9.93 10.33
CA LYS A 59 3.41 -10.91 10.88
C LYS A 59 2.88 -12.35 10.92
N GLY A 60 1.60 -12.52 11.28
CA GLY A 60 0.97 -13.84 11.35
C GLY A 60 0.90 -14.52 9.99
N MET A 61 0.44 -13.80 8.97
CA MET A 61 0.37 -14.35 7.62
C MET A 61 1.75 -14.55 7.01
N TYR A 62 2.70 -13.65 7.29
CA TYR A 62 4.09 -13.82 6.88
C TYR A 62 4.68 -15.14 7.42
N THR A 63 4.46 -15.42 8.71
CA THR A 63 5.03 -16.61 9.35
C THR A 63 4.36 -17.92 8.90
N HIS A 64 3.06 -17.89 8.62
CA HIS A 64 2.28 -19.12 8.43
C HIS A 64 1.89 -19.43 6.98
N ALA A 65 1.88 -18.42 6.10
CA ALA A 65 1.30 -18.58 4.77
C ALA A 65 2.06 -17.85 3.64
N PHE A 66 3.20 -17.21 3.93
CA PHE A 66 3.93 -16.44 2.94
C PHE A 66 5.11 -17.23 2.39
N GLU A 67 4.97 -17.69 1.15
CA GLU A 67 6.03 -18.41 0.42
C GLU A 67 6.19 -17.77 -0.97
N PRO A 68 6.88 -16.62 -1.09
CA PRO A 68 7.09 -15.96 -2.36
C PRO A 68 8.05 -16.75 -3.25
N ALA A 69 7.83 -16.70 -4.56
CA ALA A 69 8.71 -17.34 -5.54
C ALA A 69 10.03 -16.57 -5.72
N GLY A 70 9.99 -15.25 -5.55
CA GLY A 70 11.11 -14.34 -5.71
C GLY A 70 11.67 -13.84 -4.37
N LYS A 71 12.25 -12.64 -4.42
CA LYS A 71 12.75 -11.91 -3.25
C LYS A 71 12.23 -10.48 -3.23
N PRO A 72 10.89 -10.29 -3.23
CA PRO A 72 10.31 -8.96 -3.14
C PRO A 72 10.63 -8.30 -1.80
N GLY A 73 10.56 -6.98 -1.73
CA GLY A 73 10.63 -6.26 -0.47
C GLY A 73 9.46 -6.62 0.45
N ILE A 74 9.69 -6.55 1.76
CA ILE A 74 8.66 -6.85 2.77
C ILE A 74 8.35 -5.61 3.58
N ILE A 75 7.09 -5.17 3.53
CA ILE A 75 6.54 -4.12 4.39
C ILE A 75 5.69 -4.81 5.45
N MET A 76 6.14 -4.78 6.70
CA MET A 76 5.43 -5.43 7.80
C MET A 76 4.37 -4.50 8.39
N ARG A 77 3.10 -4.92 8.35
CA ARG A 77 2.02 -4.19 9.02
C ARG A 77 2.18 -4.30 10.53
N ALA A 78 2.36 -3.15 11.20
CA ALA A 78 2.59 -3.07 12.63
C ALA A 78 1.42 -2.47 13.44
N SER A 79 0.40 -1.92 12.78
CA SER A 79 -0.83 -1.46 13.44
C SER A 79 -2.03 -2.32 13.05
N GLY A 80 -3.07 -2.32 13.89
CA GLY A 80 -4.29 -3.12 13.68
C GLY A 80 -5.12 -3.19 14.96
N ALA A 81 -5.69 -4.37 15.25
CA ALA A 81 -6.50 -4.68 16.43
C ALA A 81 -7.96 -4.15 16.38
N ALA A 82 -8.43 -3.78 15.20
CA ALA A 82 -9.84 -3.48 14.96
C ALA A 82 -10.39 -4.40 13.87
N THR A 83 -11.65 -4.83 13.99
CA THR A 83 -12.30 -5.72 13.01
C THR A 83 -13.68 -5.20 12.63
N ILE A 84 -14.22 -5.71 11.52
CA ILE A 84 -15.60 -5.38 11.07
C ILE A 84 -16.68 -5.79 12.07
N ALA A 85 -16.38 -6.64 13.03
CA ALA A 85 -17.30 -6.99 14.13
C ALA A 85 -17.28 -5.95 15.27
N GLY A 86 -16.24 -5.10 15.31
CA GLY A 86 -16.13 -4.01 16.26
C GLY A 86 -16.89 -2.75 15.84
N PRO A 87 -17.03 -1.78 16.75
CA PRO A 87 -17.79 -0.57 16.48
C PRO A 87 -17.12 0.38 15.47
N ASP A 88 -15.79 0.36 15.39
CA ASP A 88 -15.03 1.29 14.56
C ASP A 88 -13.68 0.68 14.13
N LEU A 89 -13.49 0.55 12.81
CA LEU A 89 -12.26 0.06 12.20
C LEU A 89 -11.07 1.02 12.35
N THR A 90 -11.33 2.28 12.68
CA THR A 90 -10.27 3.28 12.88
C THR A 90 -9.65 3.23 14.28
N HIS A 91 -10.17 2.36 15.16
CA HIS A 91 -9.61 2.12 16.49
C HIS A 91 -8.45 1.11 16.39
N GLU A 92 -7.43 1.47 15.67
CA GLU A 92 -6.18 0.70 15.59
C GLU A 92 -5.19 1.09 16.70
N GLY A 93 -4.32 0.14 17.05
CA GLY A 93 -3.15 0.34 17.91
C GLY A 93 -1.96 -0.46 17.39
N ILE A 94 -0.80 -0.31 18.01
CA ILE A 94 0.42 -1.02 17.60
C ILE A 94 0.35 -2.48 18.05
N THR A 95 0.56 -3.38 17.10
CA THR A 95 0.47 -4.85 17.27
C THR A 95 1.80 -5.56 17.07
N SER A 96 2.84 -4.85 16.60
CA SER A 96 4.17 -5.39 16.32
C SER A 96 5.23 -4.32 16.53
N SER A 97 6.42 -4.72 17.02
CA SER A 97 7.54 -3.81 17.14
C SER A 97 8.42 -3.81 15.88
N VAL A 98 9.29 -2.80 15.75
CA VAL A 98 10.27 -2.73 14.65
C VAL A 98 11.27 -3.88 14.74
N GLU A 99 11.70 -4.25 15.95
CA GLU A 99 12.63 -5.36 16.18
C GLU A 99 12.00 -6.70 15.77
N GLU A 100 10.70 -6.90 16.02
CA GLU A 100 9.99 -8.09 15.56
C GLU A 100 9.93 -8.12 14.03
N ALA A 101 9.59 -7.02 13.40
CA ALA A 101 9.58 -6.89 11.93
C ALA A 101 10.96 -7.18 11.33
N LEU A 102 12.03 -6.66 11.93
CA LEU A 102 13.41 -6.91 11.50
C LEU A 102 13.82 -8.38 11.62
N ARG A 103 13.47 -9.05 12.72
CA ARG A 103 13.72 -10.49 12.90
C ARG A 103 13.02 -11.34 11.84
N LEU A 104 11.89 -10.88 11.35
CA LEU A 104 11.14 -11.50 10.24
C LEU A 104 11.68 -11.10 8.85
N GLY A 105 12.71 -10.24 8.79
CA GLY A 105 13.34 -9.85 7.52
C GLY A 105 12.64 -8.69 6.79
N ALA A 106 11.82 -7.91 7.48
CA ALA A 106 11.14 -6.76 6.88
C ALA A 106 12.12 -5.68 6.39
N ASP A 107 11.79 -5.07 5.25
CA ASP A 107 12.49 -3.93 4.67
C ASP A 107 11.85 -2.60 5.10
N ALA A 108 10.58 -2.61 5.46
CA ALA A 108 9.85 -1.47 6.00
C ALA A 108 8.77 -1.92 7.00
N VAL A 109 8.26 -0.96 7.74
CA VAL A 109 7.11 -1.12 8.63
C VAL A 109 5.96 -0.25 8.14
N ALA A 110 4.71 -0.66 8.36
CA ALA A 110 3.53 0.15 8.05
C ALA A 110 2.66 0.34 9.28
N ALA A 111 2.23 1.58 9.51
CA ALA A 111 1.25 1.92 10.55
C ALA A 111 0.18 2.85 9.98
N SER A 112 -1.06 2.74 10.49
CA SER A 112 -2.18 3.59 10.07
C SER A 112 -2.42 4.73 11.03
N ALA A 113 -2.85 5.87 10.47
CA ALA A 113 -3.53 6.93 11.21
C ALA A 113 -4.79 7.37 10.46
N PHE A 114 -5.80 7.82 11.19
CA PHE A 114 -7.14 8.10 10.65
C PHE A 114 -7.57 9.51 10.98
N ILE A 115 -7.43 10.41 10.01
CA ILE A 115 -7.74 11.83 10.14
C ILE A 115 -9.25 12.04 10.35
N GLY A 116 -9.60 12.80 11.38
CA GLY A 116 -10.99 13.10 11.73
C GLY A 116 -11.74 11.92 12.34
N SER A 117 -11.06 10.86 12.78
CA SER A 117 -11.67 9.78 13.57
C SER A 117 -11.74 10.14 15.05
N ALA A 118 -12.55 9.39 15.80
CA ALA A 118 -12.54 9.47 17.27
C ALA A 118 -11.18 9.08 17.88
N PHE A 119 -10.37 8.34 17.13
CA PHE A 119 -9.06 7.81 17.52
C PHE A 119 -7.89 8.52 16.83
N GLU A 120 -8.15 9.68 16.18
CA GLU A 120 -7.12 10.44 15.47
C GLU A 120 -5.87 10.68 16.31
N HIS A 121 -6.04 11.23 17.52
CA HIS A 121 -4.93 11.53 18.41
C HIS A 121 -4.09 10.28 18.69
N GLN A 122 -4.72 9.17 19.08
CA GLN A 122 -4.02 7.94 19.42
C GLN A 122 -3.26 7.40 18.21
N THR A 123 -3.92 7.29 17.06
CA THR A 123 -3.28 6.71 15.86
C THR A 123 -2.17 7.60 15.28
N LEU A 124 -2.25 8.90 15.43
CA LEU A 124 -1.15 9.82 15.09
C LEU A 124 0.03 9.70 16.05
N VAL A 125 -0.23 9.61 17.36
CA VAL A 125 0.83 9.37 18.37
C VAL A 125 1.52 8.03 18.10
N ASP A 126 0.75 6.97 17.87
CA ASP A 126 1.28 5.64 17.55
C ASP A 126 2.15 5.67 16.27
N THR A 127 1.73 6.40 15.24
CA THR A 127 2.51 6.58 14.01
C THR A 127 3.82 7.31 14.28
N ALA A 128 3.81 8.39 15.07
CA ALA A 128 5.01 9.15 15.40
C ALA A 128 6.00 8.33 16.25
N MET A 129 5.49 7.57 17.22
CA MET A 129 6.31 6.67 18.04
C MET A 129 6.92 5.54 17.19
N MET A 130 6.13 4.99 16.27
CA MET A 130 6.62 3.98 15.32
C MET A 130 7.69 4.56 14.38
N ALA A 131 7.52 5.78 13.87
CA ALA A 131 8.53 6.47 13.07
C ALA A 131 9.85 6.62 13.83
N THR A 132 9.79 7.07 15.09
CA THR A 132 10.96 7.18 15.96
C THR A 132 11.67 5.85 16.11
N ALA A 133 10.93 4.76 16.39
CA ALA A 133 11.50 3.43 16.52
C ALA A 133 12.10 2.92 15.19
N CYS A 134 11.41 3.14 14.07
CA CYS A 134 11.90 2.80 12.73
C CYS A 134 13.22 3.49 12.40
N HIS A 135 13.32 4.80 12.67
CA HIS A 135 14.51 5.59 12.38
C HIS A 135 15.74 5.17 13.21
N GLN A 136 15.54 4.70 14.46
CA GLN A 136 16.62 4.12 15.26
C GLN A 136 17.29 2.92 14.59
N TRP A 137 16.54 2.16 13.80
CA TRP A 137 17.01 0.97 13.09
C TRP A 137 17.26 1.20 11.59
N ASN A 138 17.16 2.44 11.11
CA ASN A 138 17.21 2.76 9.67
C ASN A 138 16.20 1.95 8.84
N VAL A 139 14.98 1.78 9.35
CA VAL A 139 13.84 1.14 8.69
C VAL A 139 12.87 2.23 8.23
N PRO A 140 12.44 2.26 6.97
CA PRO A 140 11.43 3.21 6.52
C PRO A 140 10.05 2.88 7.09
N LEU A 141 9.27 3.92 7.42
CA LEU A 141 7.88 3.81 7.81
C LEU A 141 6.95 4.19 6.64
N LEU A 142 6.09 3.27 6.25
CA LEU A 142 4.94 3.54 5.39
C LEU A 142 3.76 4.01 6.26
N GLY A 143 3.46 5.31 6.25
CA GLY A 143 2.27 5.87 6.88
C GLY A 143 1.03 5.60 6.04
N VAL A 144 0.09 4.80 6.54
CA VAL A 144 -1.20 4.51 5.90
C VAL A 144 -2.22 5.52 6.41
N MET A 145 -2.43 6.59 5.64
CA MET A 145 -3.28 7.71 6.03
C MET A 145 -4.71 7.50 5.52
N GLY A 146 -5.60 7.16 6.45
CA GLY A 146 -7.02 7.01 6.20
C GLY A 146 -7.83 8.18 6.76
N LEU A 147 -9.14 8.15 6.51
CA LEU A 147 -10.11 9.07 7.11
C LEU A 147 -10.99 8.33 8.12
N GLY A 148 -11.44 9.07 9.13
CA GLY A 148 -12.40 8.56 10.10
C GLY A 148 -13.75 8.24 9.46
N LYS A 149 -14.52 7.32 10.05
CA LYS A 149 -15.82 6.88 9.57
C LYS A 149 -16.78 8.03 9.27
N ASN A 150 -16.77 9.08 10.10
CA ASN A 150 -17.62 10.26 9.92
C ASN A 150 -17.21 11.17 8.76
N ASN A 151 -16.14 10.84 8.06
CA ASN A 151 -15.60 11.58 6.92
C ASN A 151 -15.46 10.70 5.66
N GLU A 152 -16.13 9.56 5.58
CA GLU A 152 -16.09 8.67 4.40
C GLU A 152 -16.50 9.39 3.11
N GLU A 153 -17.47 10.29 3.18
CA GLU A 153 -17.87 11.17 2.06
C GLU A 153 -16.73 12.07 1.54
N LYS A 154 -15.72 12.32 2.37
CA LYS A 154 -14.53 13.13 2.05
C LYS A 154 -13.34 12.28 1.63
N ALA A 155 -13.51 10.96 1.49
CA ALA A 155 -12.41 10.05 1.12
C ALA A 155 -11.79 10.35 -0.26
N LYS A 156 -12.46 11.14 -1.09
CA LYS A 156 -11.96 11.65 -2.37
C LYS A 156 -11.77 13.17 -2.40
N ASP A 157 -11.98 13.87 -1.27
CA ASP A 157 -11.76 15.32 -1.19
C ASP A 157 -10.23 15.59 -1.10
N PRO A 158 -9.64 16.27 -2.09
CA PRO A 158 -8.20 16.51 -2.13
C PRO A 158 -7.67 17.30 -0.92
N LYS A 159 -8.49 18.14 -0.28
CA LYS A 159 -8.07 18.88 0.91
C LYS A 159 -7.82 17.97 2.11
N PHE A 160 -8.72 17.00 2.33
CA PHE A 160 -8.56 16.03 3.43
C PHE A 160 -7.46 15.01 3.15
N ILE A 161 -7.33 14.58 1.90
CA ILE A 161 -6.24 13.68 1.50
C ILE A 161 -4.90 14.40 1.60
N ALA A 162 -4.78 15.66 1.17
CA ALA A 162 -3.58 16.47 1.36
C ALA A 162 -3.23 16.68 2.83
N LEU A 163 -4.23 16.97 3.68
CA LEU A 163 -4.05 17.08 5.12
C LEU A 163 -3.44 15.78 5.69
N GLY A 164 -4.06 14.63 5.39
CA GLY A 164 -3.57 13.35 5.88
C GLY A 164 -2.16 13.04 5.40
N ALA A 165 -1.88 13.23 4.12
CA ALA A 165 -0.56 12.99 3.55
C ALA A 165 0.52 13.86 4.21
N ARG A 166 0.24 15.15 4.40
CA ARG A 166 1.16 16.08 5.05
C ARG A 166 1.35 15.76 6.53
N VAL A 167 0.28 15.53 7.27
CA VAL A 167 0.33 15.18 8.69
C VAL A 167 1.14 13.89 8.90
N GLY A 168 0.92 12.85 8.09
CA GLY A 168 1.70 11.62 8.18
C GLY A 168 3.22 11.86 7.99
N ALA A 169 3.60 12.68 7.01
CA ALA A 169 4.99 13.04 6.77
C ALA A 169 5.58 13.87 7.94
N GLU A 170 4.82 14.83 8.49
CA GLU A 170 5.25 15.63 9.65
C GLU A 170 5.43 14.77 10.93
N HIS A 171 4.72 13.64 11.02
CA HIS A 171 4.87 12.65 12.10
C HIS A 171 5.96 11.61 11.82
N GLY A 172 6.73 11.78 10.75
CA GLY A 172 7.94 11.01 10.48
C GLY A 172 7.76 9.81 9.54
N ALA A 173 6.63 9.67 8.84
CA ALA A 173 6.52 8.66 7.80
C ALA A 173 7.45 8.99 6.62
N ASP A 174 8.15 7.97 6.09
CA ASP A 174 9.08 8.09 4.96
C ASP A 174 8.39 7.87 3.61
N ILE A 175 7.24 7.23 3.62
CA ILE A 175 6.37 6.98 2.47
C ILE A 175 4.93 7.15 2.95
N ILE A 176 4.06 7.75 2.14
CA ILE A 176 2.63 7.87 2.42
C ILE A 176 1.82 6.97 1.49
N LYS A 177 0.91 6.18 2.08
CA LYS A 177 -0.18 5.50 1.37
C LYS A 177 -1.47 6.25 1.66
N THR A 178 -2.16 6.72 0.59
CA THR A 178 -3.45 7.41 0.71
C THR A 178 -4.32 7.18 -0.53
N TYR A 179 -5.54 7.72 -0.57
CA TYR A 179 -6.45 7.55 -1.70
C TYR A 179 -6.15 8.52 -2.84
N TYR A 180 -6.45 8.08 -4.07
CA TYR A 180 -6.43 8.94 -5.25
C TYR A 180 -7.71 9.76 -5.34
N THR A 181 -7.60 11.07 -5.60
CA THR A 181 -8.73 12.02 -5.57
C THR A 181 -9.30 12.37 -6.94
N GLU A 182 -8.75 11.84 -8.02
CA GLU A 182 -9.11 12.17 -9.42
C GLU A 182 -8.87 13.63 -9.81
N THR A 183 -9.25 14.58 -8.94
CA THR A 183 -9.03 16.02 -9.11
C THR A 183 -8.02 16.52 -8.09
N ASP A 184 -7.18 17.50 -8.47
CA ASP A 184 -6.22 18.17 -7.60
C ASP A 184 -5.23 17.25 -6.85
N PHE A 185 -5.01 16.01 -7.34
CA PHE A 185 -4.07 15.08 -6.70
C PHE A 185 -2.62 15.53 -6.83
N ASP A 186 -2.29 16.27 -7.88
CA ASP A 186 -1.00 16.95 -8.02
C ASP A 186 -0.71 17.89 -6.83
N LYS A 187 -1.74 18.59 -6.30
CA LYS A 187 -1.61 19.42 -5.11
C LYS A 187 -1.41 18.60 -3.84
N VAL A 188 -2.04 17.42 -3.75
CA VAL A 188 -1.80 16.46 -2.65
C VAL A 188 -0.33 16.04 -2.64
N VAL A 189 0.19 15.65 -3.80
CA VAL A 189 1.60 15.24 -3.94
C VAL A 189 2.56 16.40 -3.68
N ALA A 190 2.29 17.58 -4.25
CA ALA A 190 3.12 18.77 -4.05
C ALA A 190 3.18 19.22 -2.59
N GLY A 191 2.10 19.00 -1.82
CA GLY A 191 2.02 19.33 -0.40
C GLY A 191 2.71 18.33 0.53
N CYS A 192 3.15 17.17 0.03
CA CYS A 192 3.75 16.09 0.80
C CYS A 192 5.26 15.97 0.48
N PRO A 193 6.17 16.11 1.46
CA PRO A 193 7.62 16.11 1.21
C PRO A 193 8.21 14.70 0.97
N VAL A 194 7.42 13.63 1.14
CA VAL A 194 7.85 12.24 0.95
C VAL A 194 7.05 11.57 -0.19
N PRO A 195 7.52 10.45 -0.75
CA PRO A 195 6.80 9.73 -1.80
C PRO A 195 5.37 9.40 -1.40
N VAL A 196 4.39 9.72 -2.27
CA VAL A 196 2.99 9.35 -2.11
C VAL A 196 2.66 8.18 -3.04
N MET A 197 2.11 7.12 -2.49
CA MET A 197 1.59 5.95 -3.19
C MET A 197 0.07 5.85 -2.99
N ILE A 198 -0.64 5.39 -4.00
CA ILE A 198 -2.09 5.32 -3.89
C ILE A 198 -2.58 3.96 -3.38
N ALA A 199 -3.60 4.01 -2.52
CA ALA A 199 -4.40 2.85 -2.14
C ALA A 199 -5.46 2.56 -3.21
N GLY A 200 -5.82 1.28 -3.37
CA GLY A 200 -6.86 0.89 -4.33
C GLY A 200 -8.29 1.16 -3.86
N GLY A 201 -8.51 1.31 -2.57
CA GLY A 201 -9.87 1.44 -2.03
C GLY A 201 -10.70 0.15 -2.19
N PRO A 202 -12.02 0.26 -2.33
CA PRO A 202 -12.90 -0.84 -2.74
C PRO A 202 -12.47 -1.43 -4.08
N LYS A 203 -12.93 -2.67 -4.40
CA LYS A 203 -12.72 -3.26 -5.74
C LYS A 203 -13.42 -2.40 -6.79
N CYS A 204 -12.70 -2.00 -7.83
CA CYS A 204 -13.24 -1.35 -9.01
C CYS A 204 -14.16 -2.31 -9.78
N GLU A 205 -15.07 -1.77 -10.58
CA GLU A 205 -15.98 -2.59 -11.38
C GLU A 205 -15.22 -3.43 -12.41
N THR A 206 -14.24 -2.82 -13.08
CA THR A 206 -13.41 -3.48 -14.09
C THR A 206 -11.92 -3.32 -13.82
N ASP A 207 -11.11 -4.18 -14.41
CA ASP A 207 -9.66 -4.04 -14.40
C ASP A 207 -9.20 -2.80 -15.18
N LEU A 208 -9.97 -2.37 -16.19
CA LEU A 208 -9.71 -1.13 -16.93
C LEU A 208 -9.87 0.10 -16.02
N ASP A 209 -10.85 0.11 -15.12
CA ASP A 209 -11.01 1.20 -14.13
C ASP A 209 -9.81 1.25 -13.17
N THR A 210 -9.30 0.08 -12.80
CA THR A 210 -8.07 -0.02 -12.00
C THR A 210 -6.87 0.58 -12.75
N LEU A 211 -6.70 0.26 -14.04
CA LEU A 211 -5.62 0.82 -14.88
C LEU A 211 -5.78 2.35 -15.06
N ASN A 212 -7.00 2.84 -15.28
CA ASN A 212 -7.28 4.28 -15.37
C ASN A 212 -6.92 5.02 -14.09
N MET A 213 -7.33 4.50 -12.94
CA MET A 213 -7.03 5.08 -11.62
C MET A 213 -5.52 5.15 -11.38
N ILE A 214 -4.79 4.07 -11.65
CA ILE A 214 -3.33 4.01 -11.48
C ILE A 214 -2.65 5.01 -12.41
N HIS A 215 -3.01 5.00 -13.69
CA HIS A 215 -2.42 5.92 -14.66
C HIS A 215 -2.67 7.38 -14.29
N GLY A 216 -3.92 7.74 -13.94
CA GLY A 216 -4.25 9.09 -13.50
C GLY A 216 -3.44 9.53 -12.28
N ALA A 217 -3.26 8.67 -11.29
CA ALA A 217 -2.44 8.96 -10.12
C ALA A 217 -0.96 9.17 -10.47
N LEU A 218 -0.40 8.32 -11.35
CA LEU A 218 1.00 8.44 -11.81
C LEU A 218 1.24 9.75 -12.58
N GLN A 219 0.29 10.16 -13.43
CA GLN A 219 0.36 11.44 -14.16
C GLN A 219 0.31 12.65 -13.20
N ASN A 220 -0.33 12.50 -12.05
CA ASN A 220 -0.42 13.53 -11.01
C ASN A 220 0.68 13.36 -9.92
N GLY A 221 1.73 12.60 -10.20
CA GLY A 221 2.94 12.56 -9.37
C GLY A 221 3.01 11.44 -8.33
N ALA A 222 2.04 10.52 -8.27
CA ALA A 222 2.16 9.33 -7.43
C ALA A 222 3.44 8.54 -7.76
N ARG A 223 4.05 7.96 -6.73
CA ARG A 223 5.26 7.14 -6.83
C ARG A 223 4.96 5.63 -6.87
N GLY A 224 3.72 5.26 -7.18
CA GLY A 224 3.30 3.88 -7.31
C GLY A 224 2.02 3.58 -6.56
N ILE A 225 1.83 2.31 -6.28
CA ILE A 225 0.61 1.78 -5.65
C ILE A 225 0.93 0.95 -4.41
N VAL A 226 -0.02 0.91 -3.47
CA VAL A 226 -0.10 -0.07 -2.40
C VAL A 226 -1.52 -0.63 -2.39
N MET A 227 -1.80 -1.62 -3.25
CA MET A 227 -3.13 -2.10 -3.54
C MET A 227 -3.31 -3.58 -3.21
N GLY A 228 -4.51 -3.95 -2.80
CA GLY A 228 -4.90 -5.33 -2.49
C GLY A 228 -6.05 -5.79 -3.37
N ARG A 229 -7.28 -5.52 -2.97
CA ARG A 229 -8.52 -6.01 -3.59
C ARG A 229 -8.57 -5.85 -5.10
N ASN A 230 -8.13 -4.73 -5.63
CA ASN A 230 -8.09 -4.49 -7.07
C ASN A 230 -7.12 -5.42 -7.81
N VAL A 231 -6.14 -6.02 -7.12
CA VAL A 231 -5.22 -7.00 -7.69
C VAL A 231 -5.78 -8.42 -7.52
N TRP A 232 -5.87 -8.92 -6.28
CA TRP A 232 -6.17 -10.32 -6.03
C TRP A 232 -7.66 -10.70 -6.14
N GLN A 233 -8.59 -9.74 -6.32
CA GLN A 233 -9.98 -9.98 -6.72
C GLN A 233 -10.23 -9.72 -8.22
N SER A 234 -9.19 -9.44 -9.00
CA SER A 234 -9.31 -9.44 -10.46
C SER A 234 -9.68 -10.85 -10.96
N PRO A 235 -10.46 -10.98 -12.01
CA PRO A 235 -10.64 -12.27 -12.69
C PRO A 235 -9.33 -12.85 -13.24
N HIS A 236 -8.35 -11.99 -13.55
CA HIS A 236 -7.06 -12.34 -14.13
C HIS A 236 -5.88 -11.64 -13.42
N PRO A 237 -5.61 -11.95 -12.13
CA PRO A 237 -4.72 -11.15 -11.30
C PRO A 237 -3.28 -11.07 -11.83
N ALA A 238 -2.74 -12.18 -12.35
CA ALA A 238 -1.39 -12.22 -12.92
C ALA A 238 -1.27 -11.39 -14.21
N ALA A 239 -2.29 -11.43 -15.08
CA ALA A 239 -2.35 -10.62 -16.29
C ALA A 239 -2.47 -9.12 -15.96
N LEU A 240 -3.32 -8.79 -14.96
CA LEU A 240 -3.48 -7.42 -14.47
C LEU A 240 -2.15 -6.88 -13.88
N LEU A 241 -1.43 -7.68 -13.10
CA LEU A 241 -0.13 -7.26 -12.56
C LEU A 241 0.88 -6.93 -13.66
N ALA A 242 0.91 -7.68 -14.76
CA ALA A 242 1.78 -7.36 -15.89
C ALA A 242 1.42 -6.00 -16.55
N ALA A 243 0.13 -5.70 -16.66
CA ALA A 243 -0.36 -4.44 -17.20
C ALA A 243 -0.06 -3.26 -16.23
N VAL A 244 -0.25 -3.47 -14.94
CA VAL A 244 0.05 -2.48 -13.89
C VAL A 244 1.57 -2.19 -13.83
N GLU A 245 2.41 -3.22 -13.90
CA GLU A 245 3.86 -3.07 -13.97
C GLU A 245 4.27 -2.22 -15.17
N ALA A 246 3.65 -2.45 -16.33
CA ALA A 246 3.93 -1.69 -17.54
C ALA A 246 3.54 -0.21 -17.41
N LEU A 247 2.42 0.12 -16.74
CA LEU A 247 2.07 1.50 -16.39
C LEU A 247 3.11 2.15 -15.46
N ILE A 248 3.49 1.43 -14.41
CA ILE A 248 4.35 1.98 -13.35
C ILE A 248 5.79 2.14 -13.82
N HIS A 249 6.34 1.12 -14.49
CA HIS A 249 7.79 1.03 -14.74
C HIS A 249 8.20 1.18 -16.20
N ARG A 250 7.30 0.96 -17.15
CA ARG A 250 7.61 1.04 -18.59
C ARG A 250 6.94 2.22 -19.30
N ASN A 251 6.29 3.13 -18.54
CA ASN A 251 5.60 4.31 -19.05
C ASN A 251 4.52 4.02 -20.12
N PHE A 252 3.87 2.86 -20.05
CA PHE A 252 2.73 2.56 -20.91
C PHE A 252 1.58 3.54 -20.60
N ASN A 253 0.81 3.91 -21.62
CA ASN A 253 -0.49 4.52 -21.42
C ASN A 253 -1.56 3.44 -21.15
N VAL A 254 -2.78 3.87 -20.79
CA VAL A 254 -3.87 2.94 -20.46
C VAL A 254 -4.22 2.01 -21.59
N ARG A 255 -4.21 2.49 -22.84
CA ARG A 255 -4.53 1.68 -24.02
C ARG A 255 -3.49 0.56 -24.21
N GLU A 256 -2.22 0.87 -24.10
CA GLU A 256 -1.14 -0.12 -24.21
C GLU A 256 -1.20 -1.15 -23.09
N ALA A 257 -1.47 -0.70 -21.86
CA ALA A 257 -1.63 -1.58 -20.70
C ALA A 257 -2.85 -2.50 -20.84
N ALA A 258 -3.98 -1.99 -21.33
CA ALA A 258 -5.17 -2.77 -21.61
C ALA A 258 -4.93 -3.82 -22.70
N GLN A 259 -4.22 -3.46 -23.78
CA GLN A 259 -3.83 -4.42 -24.82
C GLN A 259 -2.91 -5.52 -24.27
N LEU A 260 -1.98 -5.17 -23.37
CA LEU A 260 -1.13 -6.15 -22.70
C LEU A 260 -1.96 -7.07 -21.80
N LEU A 261 -2.91 -6.53 -21.03
CA LEU A 261 -3.83 -7.31 -20.21
C LEU A 261 -4.58 -8.34 -21.08
N GLU A 262 -5.23 -7.91 -22.14
CA GLU A 262 -5.97 -8.78 -23.06
C GLU A 262 -5.07 -9.86 -23.68
N SER A 263 -3.86 -9.50 -24.11
CA SER A 263 -2.92 -10.46 -24.68
C SER A 263 -2.47 -11.53 -23.69
N ARG A 264 -2.44 -11.21 -22.39
CA ARG A 264 -2.08 -12.14 -21.31
C ARG A 264 -3.26 -13.02 -20.86
N ILE A 265 -4.48 -12.62 -21.15
CA ILE A 265 -5.70 -13.41 -20.88
C ILE A 265 -5.90 -14.48 -21.94
N HIS A 266 -5.60 -14.16 -23.21
CA HIS A 266 -5.93 -15.00 -24.36
C HIS A 266 -4.73 -15.71 -25.01
N GLY A 267 -3.52 -15.43 -24.57
CA GLY A 267 -2.26 -16.05 -25.03
C GLY A 267 -1.77 -17.08 -24.04
#